data_1988c71577138780c413bed5a465ce15
#
_entry.id   1988c71577138780c413bed5a465ce15
#
_cell.length_a   1.000
_cell.length_b   1.000
_cell.length_c   1.000
_cell.angle_alpha   90.00
_cell.angle_beta   90.00
_cell.angle_gamma   90.00
#
_symmetry.space_group_name_H-M   'P 1'
#
loop_
_entity.id
_entity.type
_entity.pdbx_description
1 polymer ?
#
loop_
_entity_poly.entity_id
_entity_poly.type
_entity_poly.pdbx_seq_one_letter_code
_entity_poly.pdbx_strand_id
1 'polypeptide(L)'
;YTLSLHDALPILLKARMLAETEPRTTISFYKYFTINDPQATRDALYQAFTALNVFGRVYLAREGINAQISVPESKVSAFRDLLYGFDPALNGLRLNIALDDDGKSFWVLRMKVRERIVADGIDDPSFNAANVGEYLKAAEVNAMLDDPDAVFIDMRNHYEYEVGHFENAMEIPADTFREQLPKAVEMMQDRKSTRLN
;
A
#
# COMPACT_ATOMS: atom_id res chain seq x y z
N TYR A 1 -20.29 0.54 35.61
CA TYR A 1 -20.17 0.83 34.15
C TYR A 1 -20.17 -0.49 33.40
N THR A 2 -21.28 -0.88 32.82
CA THR A 2 -21.39 -2.02 31.91
C THR A 2 -20.97 -1.53 30.54
N LEU A 3 -19.82 -2.02 30.02
CA LEU A 3 -19.43 -1.83 28.64
C LEU A 3 -20.53 -2.37 27.71
N SER A 4 -20.93 -1.61 26.71
CA SER A 4 -21.85 -2.12 25.69
C SER A 4 -21.17 -3.24 24.89
N LEU A 5 -21.94 -4.18 24.35
CA LEU A 5 -21.40 -5.24 23.47
C LEU A 5 -20.56 -4.66 22.31
N HIS A 6 -20.91 -3.45 21.85
CA HIS A 6 -20.19 -2.75 20.78
C HIS A 6 -18.79 -2.27 21.21
N ASP A 7 -18.63 -1.87 22.47
CA ASP A 7 -17.35 -1.42 23.02
C ASP A 7 -16.47 -2.60 23.47
N ALA A 8 -17.09 -3.70 23.89
CA ALA A 8 -16.39 -4.90 24.35
C ALA A 8 -15.80 -5.73 23.20
N LEU A 9 -16.45 -5.76 22.03
CA LEU A 9 -16.07 -6.61 20.91
C LEU A 9 -14.65 -6.33 20.38
N PRO A 10 -14.21 -5.08 20.16
CA PRO A 10 -12.83 -4.81 19.73
C PRO A 10 -11.78 -5.25 20.76
N ILE A 11 -12.08 -5.10 22.05
CA ILE A 11 -11.19 -5.50 23.15
C ILE A 11 -11.03 -7.03 23.16
N LEU A 12 -12.12 -7.76 23.01
CA LEU A 12 -12.11 -9.22 22.98
C LEU A 12 -11.37 -9.76 21.75
N LEU A 13 -11.57 -9.16 20.57
CA LEU A 13 -10.87 -9.55 19.34
C LEU A 13 -9.36 -9.29 19.45
N LYS A 14 -8.97 -8.16 20.03
CA LYS A 14 -7.56 -7.85 20.29
C LYS A 14 -6.96 -8.83 21.30
N ALA A 15 -7.64 -9.12 22.39
CA ALA A 15 -7.18 -10.07 23.41
C ALA A 15 -7.02 -11.48 22.80
N ARG A 16 -7.97 -11.92 21.97
CA ARG A 16 -7.89 -13.20 21.25
C ARG A 16 -6.66 -13.28 20.35
N MET A 17 -6.41 -12.24 19.58
CA MET A 17 -5.24 -12.17 18.69
C MET A 17 -3.93 -12.17 19.49
N LEU A 18 -3.85 -11.42 20.60
CA LEU A 18 -2.67 -11.40 21.48
C LEU A 18 -2.40 -12.75 22.17
N ALA A 19 -3.44 -13.53 22.43
CA ALA A 19 -3.35 -14.88 22.99
C ALA A 19 -2.99 -15.95 21.92
N GLU A 20 -3.02 -15.61 20.64
CA GLU A 20 -2.61 -16.50 19.57
C GLU A 20 -1.10 -16.77 19.67
N THR A 21 -0.73 -18.04 19.70
CA THR A 21 0.68 -18.48 19.83
C THR A 21 1.35 -18.69 18.47
N GLU A 22 0.56 -18.84 17.40
CA GLU A 22 1.08 -18.98 16.04
C GLU A 22 1.70 -17.65 15.58
N PRO A 23 2.94 -17.67 15.07
CA PRO A 23 3.55 -16.49 14.44
C PRO A 23 2.73 -16.02 13.24
N ARG A 24 2.77 -14.74 12.98
CA ARG A 24 2.08 -14.12 11.85
C ARG A 24 3.06 -13.27 11.05
N THR A 25 2.84 -13.22 9.75
CA THR A 25 3.64 -12.40 8.82
C THR A 25 2.81 -11.20 8.39
N THR A 26 3.35 -10.01 8.59
CA THR A 26 2.76 -8.77 8.06
C THR A 26 3.18 -8.59 6.60
N ILE A 27 2.18 -8.45 5.75
CA ILE A 27 2.35 -8.34 4.29
C ILE A 27 1.63 -7.09 3.81
N SER A 28 2.29 -6.33 2.95
CA SER A 28 1.64 -5.25 2.23
C SER A 28 1.79 -5.42 0.72
N PHE A 29 0.76 -5.05 -0.02
CA PHE A 29 0.78 -5.02 -1.46
C PHE A 29 -0.26 -4.05 -2.00
N TYR A 30 -0.01 -3.55 -3.20
CA TYR A 30 -1.01 -2.81 -3.97
C TYR A 30 -0.86 -3.17 -5.46
N LYS A 31 -1.97 -3.07 -6.19
CA LYS A 31 -1.99 -3.29 -7.63
C LYS A 31 -3.06 -2.45 -8.28
N TYR A 32 -2.67 -1.68 -9.27
CA TYR A 32 -3.62 -1.06 -10.19
C TYR A 32 -4.00 -2.06 -11.28
N PHE A 33 -5.28 -2.32 -11.40
CA PHE A 33 -5.91 -3.12 -12.46
C PHE A 33 -7.42 -2.89 -12.44
N THR A 34 -8.10 -3.12 -13.55
CA THR A 34 -9.54 -2.88 -13.61
C THR A 34 -10.32 -3.93 -12.85
N ILE A 35 -11.10 -3.49 -11.88
CA ILE A 35 -12.08 -4.30 -11.15
C ILE A 35 -13.48 -3.87 -11.61
N ASN A 36 -14.16 -4.72 -12.35
CA ASN A 36 -15.48 -4.40 -12.90
C ASN A 36 -16.56 -4.25 -11.81
N ASP A 37 -16.55 -5.14 -10.83
CA ASP A 37 -17.45 -5.11 -9.67
C ASP A 37 -16.61 -5.16 -8.36
N PRO A 38 -16.23 -4.00 -7.81
CA PRO A 38 -15.46 -3.95 -6.57
C PRO A 38 -16.21 -4.53 -5.36
N GLN A 39 -17.56 -4.49 -5.38
CA GLN A 39 -18.35 -5.01 -4.27
C GLN A 39 -18.34 -6.54 -4.26
N ALA A 40 -18.62 -7.18 -5.39
CA ALA A 40 -18.55 -8.63 -5.53
C ALA A 40 -17.14 -9.15 -5.27
N THR A 41 -16.11 -8.45 -5.79
CA THR A 41 -14.71 -8.77 -5.55
C THR A 41 -14.35 -8.69 -4.07
N ARG A 42 -14.82 -7.64 -3.38
CA ARG A 42 -14.65 -7.47 -1.93
C ARG A 42 -15.25 -8.64 -1.17
N ASP A 43 -16.45 -9.05 -1.51
CA ASP A 43 -17.16 -10.12 -0.81
C ASP A 43 -16.46 -11.47 -0.99
N ALA A 44 -16.03 -11.79 -2.21
CA ALA A 44 -15.27 -13.00 -2.50
C ALA A 44 -13.92 -13.05 -1.77
N LEU A 45 -13.14 -11.96 -1.84
CA LEU A 45 -11.85 -11.87 -1.12
C LEU A 45 -12.05 -11.89 0.40
N TYR A 46 -13.12 -11.26 0.92
CA TYR A 46 -13.40 -11.27 2.35
C TYR A 46 -13.64 -12.69 2.88
N GLN A 47 -14.42 -13.50 2.16
CA GLN A 47 -14.66 -14.90 2.50
C GLN A 47 -13.35 -15.70 2.45
N ALA A 48 -12.60 -15.56 1.38
CA ALA A 48 -11.35 -16.28 1.17
C ALA A 48 -10.28 -15.93 2.23
N PHE A 49 -10.10 -14.65 2.53
CA PHE A 49 -9.15 -14.20 3.55
C PHE A 49 -9.58 -14.57 4.97
N THR A 50 -10.89 -14.55 5.25
CA THR A 50 -11.44 -15.02 6.53
C THR A 50 -11.16 -16.50 6.75
N ALA A 51 -11.30 -17.34 5.72
CA ALA A 51 -11.00 -18.78 5.79
C ALA A 51 -9.52 -19.06 6.11
N LEU A 52 -8.63 -18.15 5.71
CA LEU A 52 -7.20 -18.20 6.02
C LEU A 52 -6.82 -17.50 7.33
N ASN A 53 -7.80 -16.99 8.09
CA ASN A 53 -7.56 -16.23 9.33
C ASN A 53 -6.68 -14.99 9.10
N VAL A 54 -6.85 -14.31 7.98
CA VAL A 54 -6.15 -13.07 7.65
C VAL A 54 -6.77 -11.90 8.41
N PHE A 55 -5.95 -11.06 9.02
CA PHE A 55 -6.36 -9.78 9.61
C PHE A 55 -5.75 -8.63 8.80
N GLY A 56 -6.31 -7.44 8.94
CA GLY A 56 -5.74 -6.26 8.30
C GLY A 56 -6.75 -5.33 7.66
N ARG A 57 -6.23 -4.44 6.82
CA ARG A 57 -7.01 -3.45 6.08
C ARG A 57 -6.82 -3.67 4.59
N VAL A 58 -7.92 -3.78 3.88
CA VAL A 58 -7.92 -3.92 2.42
C VAL A 58 -8.89 -2.89 1.84
N TYR A 59 -8.41 -2.14 0.89
CA TYR A 59 -9.21 -1.20 0.11
C TYR A 59 -9.28 -1.67 -1.34
N LEU A 60 -10.49 -1.69 -1.88
CA LEU A 60 -10.76 -2.01 -3.27
C LEU A 60 -11.45 -0.82 -3.94
N ALA A 61 -11.09 -0.57 -5.18
CA ALA A 61 -11.75 0.40 -6.04
C ALA A 61 -11.84 -0.17 -7.45
N ARG A 62 -12.49 0.53 -8.37
CA ARG A 62 -12.50 0.12 -9.79
C ARG A 62 -11.10 0.07 -10.39
N GLU A 63 -10.17 0.84 -9.85
CA GLU A 63 -8.78 0.95 -10.31
C GLU A 63 -7.82 -0.08 -9.68
N GLY A 64 -8.24 -0.87 -8.67
CA GLY A 64 -7.36 -1.86 -8.10
C GLY A 64 -7.57 -2.20 -6.62
N ILE A 65 -6.53 -2.69 -5.99
CA ILE A 65 -6.47 -3.15 -4.60
C ILE A 65 -5.27 -2.57 -3.86
N ASN A 66 -5.46 -2.23 -2.59
CA ASN A 66 -4.40 -1.86 -1.65
C ASN A 66 -4.64 -2.58 -0.32
N ALA A 67 -3.63 -3.29 0.18
CA ALA A 67 -3.73 -4.15 1.34
C ALA A 67 -2.53 -4.02 2.28
N GLN A 68 -2.84 -3.99 3.57
CA GLN A 68 -1.90 -4.19 4.67
C GLN A 68 -2.52 -5.23 5.60
N ILE A 69 -1.94 -6.40 5.66
CA ILE A 69 -2.53 -7.58 6.29
C ILE A 69 -1.52 -8.33 7.15
N SER A 70 -2.03 -9.15 8.04
CA SER A 70 -1.30 -10.11 8.85
C SER A 70 -1.87 -11.50 8.58
N VAL A 71 -1.01 -12.44 8.21
CA VAL A 71 -1.35 -13.81 7.81
C VAL A 71 -0.65 -14.77 8.75
N PRO A 72 -1.31 -15.82 9.29
CA PRO A 72 -0.64 -16.88 10.03
C PRO A 72 0.49 -17.47 9.20
N GLU A 73 1.65 -17.68 9.80
CA GLU A 73 2.85 -18.10 9.07
C GLU A 73 2.64 -19.44 8.31
N SER A 74 1.93 -20.39 8.93
CA SER A 74 1.57 -21.67 8.30
C SER A 74 0.67 -21.50 7.06
N LYS A 75 0.02 -20.37 6.88
CA LYS A 75 -0.93 -20.09 5.80
C LYS A 75 -0.41 -19.12 4.72
N VAL A 76 0.81 -18.63 4.86
CA VAL A 76 1.38 -17.65 3.91
C VAL A 76 1.45 -18.22 2.48
N SER A 77 1.83 -19.47 2.31
CA SER A 77 1.84 -20.11 0.98
C SER A 77 0.44 -20.21 0.38
N ALA A 78 -0.52 -20.73 1.17
CA ALA A 78 -1.91 -20.84 0.73
C ALA A 78 -2.53 -19.46 0.41
N PHE A 79 -2.19 -18.43 1.19
CA PHE A 79 -2.60 -17.06 0.92
C PHE A 79 -2.05 -16.56 -0.44
N ARG A 80 -0.77 -16.81 -0.71
CA ARG A 80 -0.13 -16.44 -1.99
C ARG A 80 -0.81 -17.13 -3.16
N ASP A 81 -1.01 -18.44 -3.06
CA ASP A 81 -1.64 -19.24 -4.12
C ASP A 81 -3.07 -18.77 -4.40
N LEU A 82 -3.83 -18.49 -3.33
CA LEU A 82 -5.17 -17.91 -3.43
C LEU A 82 -5.14 -16.55 -4.14
N LEU A 83 -4.27 -15.64 -3.71
CA LEU A 83 -4.18 -14.30 -4.28
C LEU A 83 -3.80 -14.33 -5.75
N TYR A 84 -2.79 -15.14 -6.10
CA TYR A 84 -2.28 -15.26 -7.48
C TYR A 84 -3.27 -15.97 -8.40
N GLY A 85 -4.09 -16.87 -7.87
CA GLY A 85 -5.15 -17.55 -8.61
C GLY A 85 -6.46 -16.77 -8.69
N PHE A 86 -6.61 -15.70 -7.92
CA PHE A 86 -7.87 -14.96 -7.83
C PHE A 86 -8.16 -14.15 -9.10
N ASP A 87 -7.16 -13.47 -9.63
CA ASP A 87 -7.25 -12.69 -10.87
C ASP A 87 -5.89 -12.73 -11.60
N PRO A 88 -5.85 -12.86 -12.93
CA PRO A 88 -4.59 -12.85 -13.70
C PRO A 88 -3.71 -11.63 -13.43
N ALA A 89 -4.28 -10.46 -13.14
CA ALA A 89 -3.54 -9.25 -12.82
C ALA A 89 -2.80 -9.33 -11.48
N LEU A 90 -3.20 -10.23 -10.59
CA LEU A 90 -2.56 -10.45 -9.28
C LEU A 90 -1.51 -11.55 -9.32
N ASN A 91 -1.41 -12.30 -10.42
CA ASN A 91 -0.42 -13.37 -10.54
C ASN A 91 1.01 -12.80 -10.54
N GLY A 92 1.86 -13.30 -9.66
CA GLY A 92 3.23 -12.82 -9.50
C GLY A 92 3.37 -11.44 -8.86
N LEU A 93 2.30 -10.90 -8.28
CA LEU A 93 2.33 -9.63 -7.56
C LEU A 93 3.40 -9.66 -6.44
N ARG A 94 4.23 -8.62 -6.40
CA ARG A 94 5.19 -8.45 -5.32
C ARG A 94 4.48 -8.25 -3.99
N LEU A 95 4.78 -9.13 -3.05
CA LEU A 95 4.34 -9.04 -1.65
C LEU A 95 5.50 -8.47 -0.82
N ASN A 96 5.30 -7.31 -0.21
CA ASN A 96 6.27 -6.72 0.70
C ASN A 96 6.04 -7.29 2.09
N ILE A 97 7.02 -8.04 2.59
CA ILE A 97 7.00 -8.66 3.91
C ILE A 97 7.70 -7.71 4.88
N ALA A 98 7.04 -7.36 5.98
CA ALA A 98 7.65 -6.56 7.03
C ALA A 98 8.79 -7.34 7.70
N LEU A 99 9.90 -6.67 7.95
CA LEU A 99 11.02 -7.20 8.72
C LEU A 99 10.86 -6.76 10.18
N ASP A 100 11.29 -7.60 11.11
CA ASP A 100 11.29 -7.32 12.56
C ASP A 100 9.91 -6.92 13.12
N ASP A 101 8.82 -7.49 12.54
CA ASP A 101 7.43 -7.26 12.97
C ASP A 101 6.86 -8.53 13.60
N ASP A 102 6.13 -8.38 14.71
CA ASP A 102 5.49 -9.50 15.43
C ASP A 102 4.19 -10.00 14.76
N GLY A 103 3.79 -9.38 13.67
CA GLY A 103 2.57 -9.70 12.91
C GLY A 103 1.26 -9.36 13.66
N LYS A 104 1.33 -8.70 14.82
CA LYS A 104 0.20 -8.46 15.72
C LYS A 104 -0.40 -7.06 15.61
N SER A 105 -0.08 -6.33 14.55
CA SER A 105 -0.60 -4.98 14.29
C SER A 105 -2.10 -4.96 13.97
N PHE A 106 -2.68 -6.10 13.57
CA PHE A 106 -4.08 -6.22 13.20
C PHE A 106 -4.77 -7.35 13.98
N TRP A 107 -6.02 -7.15 14.40
CA TRP A 107 -6.83 -8.14 15.12
C TRP A 107 -8.19 -8.43 14.48
N VAL A 108 -8.47 -7.81 13.34
CA VAL A 108 -9.70 -7.98 12.56
C VAL A 108 -9.42 -7.70 11.09
N LEU A 109 -10.11 -8.43 10.20
CA LEU A 109 -10.11 -8.14 8.78
C LEU A 109 -11.12 -7.02 8.47
N ARG A 110 -10.66 -5.93 7.88
CA ARG A 110 -11.50 -4.83 7.38
C ARG A 110 -11.27 -4.65 5.90
N MET A 111 -12.30 -4.95 5.11
CA MET A 111 -12.29 -4.68 3.67
C MET A 111 -13.34 -3.63 3.34
N LYS A 112 -12.93 -2.60 2.59
CA LYS A 112 -13.83 -1.51 2.18
C LYS A 112 -13.67 -1.25 0.70
N VAL A 113 -14.80 -1.07 0.03
CA VAL A 113 -14.83 -0.47 -1.30
C VAL A 113 -14.70 1.05 -1.14
N ARG A 114 -13.87 1.65 -1.96
CA ARG A 114 -13.57 3.08 -2.03
C ARG A 114 -13.71 3.55 -3.46
N GLU A 115 -13.74 4.84 -3.65
CA GLU A 115 -13.68 5.44 -4.99
C GLU A 115 -12.29 5.24 -5.60
N ARG A 116 -11.24 5.35 -4.77
CA ARG A 116 -9.83 5.15 -5.14
C ARG A 116 -9.09 4.33 -4.07
N ILE A 117 -8.06 3.60 -4.50
CA ILE A 117 -7.20 2.82 -3.58
C ILE A 117 -6.12 3.67 -2.91
N VAL A 118 -5.78 4.83 -3.49
CA VAL A 118 -4.86 5.83 -2.94
C VAL A 118 -5.57 7.18 -2.92
N ALA A 119 -5.37 7.93 -1.86
CA ALA A 119 -5.91 9.29 -1.74
C ALA A 119 -4.95 10.30 -2.43
N ASP A 120 -4.88 10.26 -3.76
CA ASP A 120 -4.01 11.13 -4.58
C ASP A 120 -4.57 12.54 -4.81
N GLY A 121 -5.89 12.71 -4.69
CA GLY A 121 -6.57 13.99 -4.90
C GLY A 121 -6.68 14.42 -6.36
N ILE A 122 -6.32 13.55 -7.31
CA ILE A 122 -6.42 13.85 -8.74
C ILE A 122 -7.88 13.76 -9.16
N ASP A 123 -8.44 14.88 -9.61
CA ASP A 123 -9.81 14.98 -10.12
C ASP A 123 -9.79 15.21 -11.65
N ASP A 124 -9.02 14.36 -12.35
CA ASP A 124 -8.90 14.39 -13.82
C ASP A 124 -9.47 13.10 -14.40
N PRO A 125 -10.56 13.15 -15.16
CA PRO A 125 -11.15 11.96 -15.80
C PRO A 125 -10.21 11.25 -16.79
N SER A 126 -9.20 11.94 -17.31
CA SER A 126 -8.20 11.37 -18.22
C SER A 126 -7.05 10.68 -17.49
N PHE A 127 -6.95 10.87 -16.16
CA PHE A 127 -5.90 10.23 -15.36
C PHE A 127 -6.02 8.71 -15.40
N ASN A 128 -4.94 8.07 -15.82
CA ASN A 128 -4.83 6.62 -15.88
C ASN A 128 -3.69 6.14 -14.98
N ALA A 129 -4.03 5.55 -13.84
CA ALA A 129 -3.08 4.99 -12.89
C ALA A 129 -2.22 3.84 -13.45
N ALA A 130 -2.60 3.26 -14.60
CA ALA A 130 -1.78 2.26 -15.30
C ALA A 130 -0.66 2.89 -16.14
N ASN A 131 -0.75 4.21 -16.42
CA ASN A 131 0.31 4.94 -17.11
C ASN A 131 1.36 5.38 -16.08
N VAL A 132 2.25 4.46 -15.74
CA VAL A 132 3.32 4.65 -14.75
C VAL A 132 4.66 4.89 -15.44
N GLY A 133 5.59 5.53 -14.73
CA GLY A 133 6.99 5.61 -15.14
C GLY A 133 7.69 4.26 -15.15
N GLU A 134 8.93 4.25 -15.56
CA GLU A 134 9.77 3.07 -15.55
C GLU A 134 10.21 2.70 -14.13
N TYR A 135 10.10 1.40 -13.81
CA TYR A 135 10.59 0.89 -12.52
C TYR A 135 12.07 0.54 -12.64
N LEU A 136 12.91 1.24 -11.89
CA LEU A 136 14.33 1.02 -11.87
C LEU A 136 14.73 0.02 -10.77
N LYS A 137 15.79 -0.77 -11.04
CA LYS A 137 16.42 -1.65 -10.06
C LYS A 137 17.47 -0.87 -9.27
N ALA A 138 17.89 -1.41 -8.13
CA ALA A 138 18.85 -0.77 -7.25
C ALA A 138 20.17 -0.39 -7.95
N ALA A 139 20.69 -1.22 -8.87
CA ALA A 139 21.89 -0.91 -9.62
C ALA A 139 21.71 0.29 -10.57
N GLU A 140 20.55 0.43 -11.17
CA GLU A 140 20.20 1.55 -12.07
C GLU A 140 20.03 2.84 -11.25
N VAL A 141 19.37 2.75 -10.10
CA VAL A 141 19.24 3.88 -9.16
C VAL A 141 20.63 4.33 -8.67
N ASN A 142 21.51 3.40 -8.29
CA ASN A 142 22.87 3.73 -7.84
C ASN A 142 23.67 4.43 -8.94
N ALA A 143 23.54 4.02 -10.20
CA ALA A 143 24.20 4.70 -11.32
C ALA A 143 23.66 6.14 -11.53
N MET A 144 22.38 6.38 -11.23
CA MET A 144 21.78 7.72 -11.33
C MET A 144 22.19 8.65 -10.18
N LEU A 145 22.62 8.12 -9.04
CA LEU A 145 23.11 8.96 -7.92
C LEU A 145 24.38 9.75 -8.30
N ASP A 146 25.18 9.21 -9.21
CA ASP A 146 26.40 9.85 -9.72
C ASP A 146 26.11 10.80 -10.91
N ASP A 147 24.89 10.82 -11.45
CA ASP A 147 24.49 11.67 -12.57
C ASP A 147 24.07 13.07 -12.06
N PRO A 148 24.80 14.15 -12.41
CA PRO A 148 24.47 15.50 -11.96
C PRO A 148 23.14 16.02 -12.54
N ASP A 149 22.62 15.38 -13.57
CA ASP A 149 21.36 15.73 -14.21
C ASP A 149 20.18 14.95 -13.62
N ALA A 150 20.42 13.89 -12.84
CA ALA A 150 19.38 13.14 -12.16
C ALA A 150 18.81 13.94 -10.98
N VAL A 151 17.49 13.86 -10.82
CA VAL A 151 16.77 14.49 -9.71
C VAL A 151 16.00 13.42 -8.96
N PHE A 152 16.29 13.29 -7.68
CA PHE A 152 15.55 12.42 -6.77
C PHE A 152 14.53 13.25 -6.00
N ILE A 153 13.27 12.84 -6.05
CA ILE A 153 12.19 13.45 -5.28
C ILE A 153 11.61 12.40 -4.36
N ASP A 154 11.66 12.64 -3.06
CA ASP A 154 11.05 11.77 -2.07
C ASP A 154 9.58 12.19 -1.85
N MET A 155 8.67 11.30 -2.24
CA MET A 155 7.22 11.49 -2.12
C MET A 155 6.63 10.79 -0.89
N ARG A 156 7.47 10.34 0.03
CA ARG A 156 7.04 9.74 1.30
C ARG A 156 6.67 10.82 2.32
N ASN A 157 6.10 10.39 3.46
CA ASN A 157 5.83 11.32 4.56
C ASN A 157 7.14 11.86 5.16
N HIS A 158 7.08 13.07 5.71
CA HIS A 158 8.23 13.74 6.34
C HIS A 158 9.00 12.85 7.32
N TYR A 159 8.30 12.15 8.23
CA TYR A 159 8.95 11.27 9.19
C TYR A 159 9.71 10.09 8.55
N GLU A 160 9.30 9.63 7.37
CA GLU A 160 10.01 8.58 6.63
C GLU A 160 11.26 9.12 5.96
N TYR A 161 11.20 10.38 5.48
CA TYR A 161 12.35 11.09 4.95
C TYR A 161 13.41 11.33 6.04
N GLU A 162 13.00 11.74 7.24
CA GLU A 162 13.90 11.92 8.38
C GLU A 162 14.62 10.64 8.81
N VAL A 163 13.95 9.49 8.74
CA VAL A 163 14.54 8.18 9.08
C VAL A 163 15.63 7.79 8.09
N GLY A 164 15.48 8.15 6.81
CA GLY A 164 16.47 7.91 5.77
C GLY A 164 15.92 8.17 4.37
N HIS A 165 16.74 8.76 3.53
CA HIS A 165 16.41 9.10 2.15
C HIS A 165 17.64 8.92 1.24
N PHE A 166 17.45 8.92 -0.08
CA PHE A 166 18.57 8.91 -1.02
C PHE A 166 19.36 10.20 -0.91
N GLU A 167 20.67 10.09 -1.03
CA GLU A 167 21.56 11.26 -1.03
C GLU A 167 21.09 12.28 -2.08
N ASN A 168 21.02 13.56 -1.69
CA ASN A 168 20.51 14.67 -2.50
C ASN A 168 19.03 14.56 -2.92
N ALA A 169 18.24 13.63 -2.35
CA ALA A 169 16.81 13.61 -2.60
C ALA A 169 16.12 14.85 -2.03
N MET A 170 15.24 15.41 -2.82
CA MET A 170 14.42 16.55 -2.41
C MET A 170 13.14 16.07 -1.75
N GLU A 171 12.88 16.56 -0.57
CA GLU A 171 11.60 16.39 0.08
C GLU A 171 10.55 17.36 -0.49
N ILE A 172 9.31 16.90 -0.60
CA ILE A 172 8.18 17.77 -0.92
C ILE A 172 7.55 18.23 0.38
N PRO A 173 7.54 19.54 0.68
CA PRO A 173 7.09 20.07 1.97
C PRO A 173 5.55 20.01 2.08
N ALA A 174 5.01 18.86 2.39
CA ALA A 174 3.59 18.62 2.66
C ALA A 174 3.40 17.34 3.48
N ASP A 175 2.33 17.29 4.27
CA ASP A 175 2.05 16.20 5.21
C ASP A 175 1.34 15.02 4.56
N THR A 176 0.74 15.21 3.39
CA THR A 176 -0.03 14.18 2.69
C THR A 176 0.37 14.07 1.23
N PHE A 177 0.31 12.84 0.68
CA PHE A 177 0.58 12.58 -0.74
C PHE A 177 -0.29 13.46 -1.67
N ARG A 178 -1.55 13.71 -1.29
CA ARG A 178 -2.46 14.60 -2.04
C ARG A 178 -1.93 16.02 -2.17
N GLU A 179 -1.26 16.55 -1.15
CA GLU A 179 -0.67 17.88 -1.15
C GLU A 179 0.70 17.90 -1.82
N GLN A 180 1.45 16.79 -1.69
CA GLN A 180 2.79 16.65 -2.28
C GLN A 180 2.73 16.61 -3.80
N LEU A 181 1.77 15.87 -4.38
CA LEU A 181 1.73 15.60 -5.81
C LEU A 181 1.66 16.87 -6.68
N PRO A 182 0.75 17.85 -6.45
CA PRO A 182 0.75 19.10 -7.22
C PRO A 182 2.03 19.92 -7.04
N LYS A 183 2.60 19.95 -5.84
CA LYS A 183 3.86 20.66 -5.58
C LYS A 183 5.03 20.02 -6.30
N ALA A 184 5.11 18.68 -6.34
CA ALA A 184 6.12 17.98 -7.11
C ALA A 184 6.04 18.28 -8.61
N VAL A 185 4.83 18.35 -9.15
CA VAL A 185 4.60 18.72 -10.56
C VAL A 185 5.06 20.16 -10.84
N GLU A 186 4.72 21.11 -9.97
CA GLU A 186 5.17 22.50 -10.07
C GLU A 186 6.70 22.61 -10.04
N MET A 187 7.36 21.97 -9.09
CA MET A 187 8.83 21.94 -8.97
C MET A 187 9.50 21.35 -10.21
N MET A 188 8.91 20.32 -10.84
CA MET A 188 9.45 19.73 -12.07
C MET A 188 9.24 20.65 -13.29
N GLN A 189 8.17 21.42 -13.34
CA GLN A 189 7.91 22.38 -14.41
C GLN A 189 8.89 23.54 -14.38
N ASP A 190 9.16 24.13 -13.22
CA ASP A 190 10.14 25.20 -13.03
C ASP A 190 11.54 24.79 -13.48
N ARG A 191 11.96 23.56 -13.20
CA ARG A 191 13.26 23.04 -13.63
C ARG A 191 13.36 22.86 -15.14
N LYS A 192 12.29 22.46 -15.84
CA LYS A 192 12.24 22.41 -17.28
C LYS A 192 12.38 23.81 -17.91
N SER A 193 11.74 24.82 -17.30
CA SER A 193 11.83 26.20 -17.78
C SER A 193 13.22 26.82 -17.58
N THR A 194 13.92 26.43 -16.50
CA THR A 194 15.29 26.93 -16.21
C THR A 194 16.34 26.31 -17.12
N ARG A 195 16.10 25.14 -17.73
CA ARG A 195 17.02 24.50 -18.68
C ARG A 195 16.80 24.93 -20.15
N LEU A 196 15.74 25.64 -20.47
CA LEU A 196 15.43 26.14 -21.81
C LEU A 196 15.91 27.60 -22.03
N ASN A 197 16.56 28.20 -21.06
CA ASN A 197 17.25 29.47 -21.10
C ASN A 197 18.76 29.26 -20.93
#